data_a207c3e6824be2b2cd77ac2d5537a8b5
#
_entry.id   a207c3e6824be2b2cd77ac2d5537a8b5
#
_cell.length_a   1.000
_cell.length_b   1.000
_cell.length_c   1.000
_cell.angle_alpha   90.00
_cell.angle_beta   90.00
_cell.angle_gamma   90.00
#
_symmetry.space_group_name_H-M   'P 1'
#
loop_
_entity.id
_entity.type
_entity.pdbx_description
1 polymer ?
#
loop_
_entity_poly.entity_id
_entity_poly.type
_entity_poly.pdbx_seq_one_letter_code
_entity_poly.pdbx_strand_id
1 'polypeptide(L)'
;MAEAAPTTLADLRSEIDRIDAAMHGLLMERSSIIETLIAIKKTQVSGSAFRPGREADMMKRLALRHQGLLPLDTVESIWRIIIATFTFVQANYSVHADISGGDAPMRDSARF
;
A
#
# COMPACT_ATOMS: atom_id res chain seq x y z
N MET A 1 31.47 0.63 15.06
CA MET A 1 31.39 1.99 15.41
C MET A 1 30.04 2.58 15.06
N ALA A 2 29.47 3.26 15.97
CA ALA A 2 28.16 3.83 15.70
C ALA A 2 28.28 4.95 14.69
N GLU A 3 27.29 5.05 13.86
CA GLU A 3 27.23 6.15 12.93
C GLU A 3 26.99 7.43 13.67
N ALA A 4 27.53 8.49 13.16
CA ALA A 4 27.26 9.78 13.72
C ALA A 4 25.80 10.12 13.53
N ALA A 5 25.17 10.63 14.56
CA ALA A 5 23.80 11.10 14.43
C ALA A 5 23.76 12.30 13.49
N PRO A 6 22.67 12.49 12.74
CA PRO A 6 22.53 13.71 11.95
C PRO A 6 22.57 14.93 12.87
N THR A 7 23.38 15.88 12.52
CA THR A 7 23.56 17.05 13.37
C THR A 7 23.16 18.34 12.71
N THR A 8 22.96 18.34 11.40
CA THR A 8 22.60 19.57 10.71
C THR A 8 21.20 19.43 10.12
N LEU A 9 20.60 20.55 9.82
CA LEU A 9 19.31 20.58 9.18
C LEU A 9 19.38 19.90 7.81
N ALA A 10 20.47 20.09 7.09
CA ALA A 10 20.66 19.44 5.80
C ALA A 10 20.73 17.92 5.96
N ASP A 11 21.44 17.45 6.99
CA ASP A 11 21.51 16.01 7.26
C ASP A 11 20.14 15.43 7.55
N LEU A 12 19.35 16.12 8.35
CA LEU A 12 18.01 15.65 8.69
C LEU A 12 17.09 15.61 7.47
N ARG A 13 17.21 16.60 6.61
CA ARG A 13 16.42 16.61 5.38
C ARG A 13 16.81 15.47 4.46
N SER A 14 18.10 15.18 4.37
CA SER A 14 18.56 14.04 3.58
C SER A 14 18.00 12.73 4.13
N GLU A 15 17.92 12.61 5.47
CA GLU A 15 17.32 11.43 6.06
C GLU A 15 15.83 11.33 5.74
N ILE A 16 15.12 12.43 5.75
CA ILE A 16 13.70 12.42 5.37
C ILE A 16 13.55 11.96 3.93
N ASP A 17 14.40 12.47 3.03
CA ASP A 17 14.35 12.07 1.63
C ASP A 17 14.60 10.58 1.45
N ARG A 18 15.56 10.05 2.21
CA ARG A 18 15.85 8.63 2.18
C ARG A 18 14.64 7.80 2.64
N ILE A 19 14.01 8.24 3.71
CA ILE A 19 12.84 7.55 4.25
C ILE A 19 11.69 7.59 3.25
N ASP A 20 11.46 8.75 2.65
CA ASP A 20 10.39 8.88 1.66
C ASP A 20 10.61 7.95 0.47
N ALA A 21 11.86 7.85 0.01
CA ALA A 21 12.18 6.94 -1.08
C ALA A 21 11.95 5.49 -0.68
N ALA A 22 12.30 5.14 0.55
CA ALA A 22 12.08 3.79 1.06
C ALA A 22 10.59 3.48 1.17
N MET A 23 9.81 4.43 1.65
CA MET A 23 8.36 4.26 1.74
C MET A 23 7.74 4.05 0.36
N HIS A 24 8.16 4.85 -0.60
CA HIS A 24 7.68 4.70 -1.97
C HIS A 24 8.04 3.32 -2.52
N GLY A 25 9.28 2.90 -2.28
CA GLY A 25 9.71 1.58 -2.72
C GLY A 25 8.90 0.45 -2.12
N LEU A 26 8.56 0.57 -0.84
CA LEU A 26 7.74 -0.43 -0.17
C LEU A 26 6.31 -0.44 -0.72
N LEU A 27 5.77 0.71 -1.08
CA LEU A 27 4.48 0.75 -1.74
C LEU A 27 4.52 0.07 -3.11
N MET A 28 5.63 0.21 -3.83
CA MET A 28 5.80 -0.47 -5.09
C MET A 28 5.89 -1.98 -4.90
N GLU A 29 6.60 -2.43 -3.88
CA GLU A 29 6.64 -3.86 -3.55
C GLU A 29 5.25 -4.39 -3.22
N ARG A 30 4.51 -3.65 -2.42
CA ARG A 30 3.16 -4.04 -2.06
C ARG A 30 2.28 -4.14 -3.30
N SER A 31 2.44 -3.21 -4.22
CA SER A 31 1.72 -3.22 -5.49
C SER A 31 2.04 -4.47 -6.31
N SER A 32 3.31 -4.85 -6.32
CA SER A 32 3.75 -6.05 -7.03
C SER A 32 3.13 -7.32 -6.45
N ILE A 33 3.04 -7.40 -5.13
CA ILE A 33 2.39 -8.52 -4.47
C ILE A 33 0.90 -8.56 -4.83
N ILE A 34 0.27 -7.40 -4.91
CA ILE A 34 -1.14 -7.33 -5.29
C ILE A 34 -1.34 -7.83 -6.73
N GLU A 35 -0.43 -7.52 -7.63
CA GLU A 35 -0.49 -8.04 -8.99
C GLU A 35 -0.43 -9.56 -9.01
N THR A 36 0.45 -10.14 -8.22
CA THR A 36 0.54 -11.58 -8.11
C THR A 36 -0.75 -12.18 -7.55
N LEU A 37 -1.29 -11.51 -6.54
CA LEU A 37 -2.53 -11.95 -5.93
C LEU A 37 -3.68 -11.94 -6.95
N ILE A 38 -3.76 -10.92 -7.76
CA ILE A 38 -4.77 -10.84 -8.81
C ILE A 38 -4.61 -12.00 -9.78
N ALA A 39 -3.39 -12.28 -10.20
CA ALA A 39 -3.12 -13.37 -11.12
C ALA A 39 -3.55 -14.71 -10.56
N ILE A 40 -3.28 -14.94 -9.29
CA ILE A 40 -3.68 -16.18 -8.63
C ILE A 40 -5.19 -16.29 -8.55
N LYS A 41 -5.86 -15.21 -8.18
CA LYS A 41 -7.31 -15.22 -8.02
C LYS A 41 -8.05 -15.44 -9.33
N LYS A 42 -7.43 -15.12 -10.46
CA LYS A 42 -8.05 -15.38 -11.75
C LYS A 42 -8.27 -16.86 -12.00
N THR A 43 -7.48 -17.69 -11.37
CA THR A 43 -7.58 -19.14 -11.58
C THR A 43 -8.41 -19.82 -10.50
N GLN A 44 -8.95 -19.06 -9.58
CA GLN A 44 -9.74 -19.60 -8.49
C GLN A 44 -11.13 -19.01 -8.51
N VAL A 45 -12.07 -19.77 -8.02
CA VAL A 45 -13.41 -19.25 -7.80
C VAL A 45 -13.28 -18.30 -6.64
N SER A 46 -13.22 -17.03 -6.93
CA SER A 46 -12.81 -16.23 -5.93
C SER A 46 -13.79 -15.45 -5.24
N GLY A 47 -13.45 -14.96 -4.25
CA GLY A 47 -14.15 -14.05 -3.55
C GLY A 47 -13.91 -12.64 -3.92
N SER A 48 -14.37 -11.78 -3.11
CA SER A 48 -14.26 -10.37 -3.28
C SER A 48 -12.86 -9.88 -2.96
N ALA A 49 -12.49 -8.78 -3.58
CA ALA A 49 -11.28 -8.08 -3.21
C ALA A 49 -11.38 -7.45 -1.83
N PHE A 50 -12.60 -7.22 -1.38
CA PHE A 50 -12.83 -6.64 -0.07
C PHE A 50 -12.84 -7.72 0.98
N ARG A 51 -12.04 -7.53 2.01
CA ARG A 51 -11.88 -8.49 3.10
C ARG A 51 -11.96 -7.75 4.42
N PRO A 52 -13.16 -7.46 4.91
CA PRO A 52 -13.30 -6.62 6.10
C PRO A 52 -12.62 -7.19 7.34
N GLY A 53 -12.62 -8.51 7.49
CA GLY A 53 -11.95 -9.11 8.63
C GLY A 53 -10.46 -8.89 8.60
N ARG A 54 -9.86 -9.00 7.44
CA ARG A 54 -8.43 -8.78 7.28
C ARG A 54 -8.06 -7.33 7.49
N GLU A 55 -8.90 -6.40 7.01
CA GLU A 55 -8.65 -4.99 7.19
C GLU A 55 -8.72 -4.60 8.66
N ALA A 56 -9.74 -5.07 9.35
CA ALA A 56 -9.89 -4.79 10.77
C ALA A 56 -8.70 -5.31 11.56
N ASP A 57 -8.24 -6.50 11.21
CA ASP A 57 -7.10 -7.12 11.88
C ASP A 57 -5.83 -6.32 11.64
N MET A 58 -5.64 -5.86 10.43
CA MET A 58 -4.48 -5.05 10.09
C MET A 58 -4.48 -3.73 10.85
N MET A 59 -5.63 -3.07 10.93
CA MET A 59 -5.75 -1.81 11.66
C MET A 59 -5.49 -2.01 13.14
N LYS A 60 -5.94 -3.12 13.69
CA LYS A 60 -5.70 -3.45 15.08
C LYS A 60 -4.20 -3.64 15.34
N ARG A 61 -3.52 -4.35 14.46
CA ARG A 61 -2.08 -4.55 14.61
C ARG A 61 -1.32 -3.24 14.47
N LEU A 62 -1.77 -2.38 13.58
CA LEU A 62 -1.17 -1.07 13.42
C LEU A 62 -1.27 -0.28 14.72
N ALA A 63 -2.44 -0.25 15.32
CA ALA A 63 -2.65 0.46 16.56
C ALA A 63 -1.78 -0.09 17.70
N LEU A 64 -1.66 -1.41 17.74
CA LEU A 64 -0.89 -2.05 18.81
C LEU A 64 0.60 -1.74 18.76
N ARG A 65 1.14 -1.59 17.54
CA ARG A 65 2.58 -1.32 17.43
C ARG A 65 2.91 0.16 17.29
N HIS A 66 1.89 0.99 17.21
CA HIS A 66 2.10 2.41 16.98
C HIS A 66 2.77 3.08 18.18
N GLN A 67 3.72 3.95 17.88
CA GLN A 67 4.35 4.75 18.93
C GLN A 67 4.98 5.98 18.26
N GLY A 68 5.33 6.96 19.06
CA GLY A 68 6.02 8.12 18.56
C GLY A 68 5.14 9.34 18.42
N LEU A 69 5.70 10.33 17.79
CA LEU A 69 5.09 11.66 17.69
C LEU A 69 3.90 11.72 16.76
N LEU A 70 3.92 10.93 15.70
CA LEU A 70 2.88 11.01 14.69
C LEU A 70 1.57 10.50 15.26
N PRO A 71 0.46 11.26 15.14
CA PRO A 71 -0.81 10.79 15.70
C PRO A 71 -1.28 9.49 15.06
N LEU A 72 -1.84 8.61 15.88
CA LEU A 72 -2.37 7.35 15.37
C LEU A 72 -3.46 7.57 14.34
N ASP A 73 -4.31 8.56 14.56
CA ASP A 73 -5.39 8.87 13.61
C ASP A 73 -4.85 9.14 12.22
N THR A 74 -3.74 9.84 12.13
CA THR A 74 -3.10 10.14 10.86
C THR A 74 -2.61 8.87 10.20
N VAL A 75 -1.95 8.02 10.97
CA VAL A 75 -1.42 6.77 10.45
C VAL A 75 -2.55 5.88 9.98
N GLU A 76 -3.62 5.80 10.73
CA GLU A 76 -4.79 5.01 10.34
C GLU A 76 -5.40 5.53 9.05
N SER A 77 -5.46 6.85 8.90
CA SER A 77 -6.00 7.44 7.69
C SER A 77 -5.17 7.10 6.47
N ILE A 78 -3.84 7.12 6.62
CA ILE A 78 -2.94 6.73 5.53
C ILE A 78 -3.20 5.28 5.13
N TRP A 79 -3.31 4.40 6.11
CA TRP A 79 -3.53 2.98 5.82
C TRP A 79 -4.90 2.73 5.20
N ARG A 80 -5.92 3.45 5.60
CA ARG A 80 -7.24 3.33 4.98
C ARG A 80 -7.20 3.72 3.51
N ILE A 81 -6.42 4.73 3.17
CA ILE A 81 -6.24 5.13 1.78
C ILE A 81 -5.53 4.02 1.00
N ILE A 82 -4.47 3.48 1.57
CA ILE A 82 -3.72 2.40 0.93
C ILE A 82 -4.65 1.20 0.69
N ILE A 83 -5.36 0.78 1.72
CA ILE A 83 -6.24 -0.37 1.63
C ILE A 83 -7.34 -0.15 0.59
N ALA A 84 -7.99 1.00 0.65
CA ALA A 84 -9.08 1.31 -0.26
C ALA A 84 -8.60 1.37 -1.70
N THR A 85 -7.44 1.97 -1.93
CA THR A 85 -6.88 2.08 -3.26
C THR A 85 -6.58 0.71 -3.84
N PHE A 86 -5.92 -0.15 -3.07
CA PHE A 86 -5.56 -1.48 -3.58
C PHE A 86 -6.78 -2.38 -3.72
N THR A 87 -7.78 -2.23 -2.87
CA THR A 87 -9.03 -2.95 -3.04
C THR A 87 -9.70 -2.55 -4.34
N PHE A 88 -9.73 -1.26 -4.62
CA PHE A 88 -10.30 -0.76 -5.87
C PHE A 88 -9.53 -1.28 -7.08
N VAL A 89 -8.21 -1.23 -7.02
CA VAL A 89 -7.37 -1.71 -8.12
C VAL A 89 -7.62 -3.19 -8.38
N GLN A 90 -7.70 -4.00 -7.34
CA GLN A 90 -7.98 -5.43 -7.51
C GLN A 90 -9.31 -5.67 -8.18
N ALA A 91 -10.35 -5.01 -7.71
CA ALA A 91 -11.69 -5.20 -8.25
C ALA A 91 -11.76 -4.74 -9.71
N ASN A 92 -11.16 -3.60 -9.98
CA ASN A 92 -11.19 -3.02 -11.30
C ASN A 92 -10.39 -3.84 -12.30
N TYR A 93 -9.24 -4.32 -11.87
CA TYR A 93 -8.39 -5.16 -12.70
C TYR A 93 -9.10 -6.45 -13.07
N SER A 94 -9.74 -7.08 -12.10
CA SER A 94 -10.46 -8.32 -12.35
C SER A 94 -11.58 -8.14 -13.35
N VAL A 95 -12.34 -7.06 -13.22
CA VAL A 95 -13.43 -6.77 -14.15
C VAL A 95 -12.89 -6.56 -15.56
N HIS A 96 -11.86 -5.78 -15.70
CA HIS A 96 -11.29 -5.51 -17.01
C HIS A 96 -10.70 -6.76 -17.64
N ALA A 97 -10.06 -7.58 -16.85
CA ALA A 97 -9.49 -8.82 -17.36
C ALA A 97 -10.58 -9.75 -17.89
N ASP A 98 -11.72 -9.79 -17.21
CA ASP A 98 -12.83 -10.64 -17.64
C ASP A 98 -13.49 -10.13 -18.90
N ILE A 99 -13.57 -8.84 -19.09
CA ILE A 99 -14.32 -8.25 -20.18
C ILE A 99 -13.46 -8.05 -21.41
N SER A 100 -12.27 -7.52 -21.23
CA SER A 100 -11.51 -7.06 -22.37
C SER A 100 -10.18 -7.74 -22.54
N GLY A 101 -9.87 -8.68 -21.71
CA GLY A 101 -8.57 -9.32 -21.82
C GLY A 101 -7.44 -8.47 -21.33
N GLY A 102 -7.74 -7.56 -20.44
CA GLY A 102 -6.67 -6.86 -19.78
C GLY A 102 -6.17 -5.64 -20.48
N ASP A 103 -6.99 -5.05 -21.26
CA ASP A 103 -6.53 -3.93 -22.00
C ASP A 103 -6.48 -2.66 -21.20
N ALA A 104 -5.86 -1.80 -21.69
CA ALA A 104 -5.31 -0.68 -21.15
C ALA A 104 -6.02 0.34 -20.33
N PRO A 105 -7.24 0.35 -20.07
CA PRO A 105 -7.84 1.36 -19.20
C PRO A 105 -7.26 1.44 -17.80
N MET A 106 -6.51 0.45 -17.43
CA MET A 106 -5.90 0.44 -16.12
C MET A 106 -5.00 1.62 -15.87
N ARG A 107 -4.48 2.19 -16.92
CA ARG A 107 -3.59 3.31 -16.76
C ARG A 107 -4.25 4.47 -16.03
N ASP A 108 -5.50 4.73 -16.32
CA ASP A 108 -6.20 5.81 -15.66
C ASP A 108 -6.52 5.50 -14.22
N SER A 109 -6.83 4.25 -13.94
CA SER A 109 -7.08 3.86 -12.57
C SER A 109 -5.85 4.00 -11.71
N ALA A 110 -4.71 3.87 -12.28
CA ALA A 110 -3.46 3.91 -11.52
C ALA A 110 -3.03 5.31 -11.13
N ARG A 111 -3.80 6.31 -11.46
CA ARG A 111 -3.42 7.65 -11.16
C ARG A 111 -3.66 8.09 -9.75
N PHE A 112 -4.25 7.29 -8.97
CA PHE A 112 -4.45 7.67 -7.58
C PHE A 112 -3.13 7.94 -6.87
#